data_00f2c0c64df80988b560e05e0a461fbf
#
_entry.id   00f2c0c64df80988b560e05e0a461fbf
#
_cell.length_a   1.000
_cell.length_b   1.000
_cell.length_c   1.000
_cell.angle_alpha   90.00
_cell.angle_beta   90.00
_cell.angle_gamma   90.00
#
_symmetry.space_group_name_H-M   'P 1'
#
loop_
_entity.id
_entity.type
_entity.pdbx_description
1 polymer ?
#
loop_
_entity_poly.entity_id
_entity_poly.type
_entity_poly.pdbx_seq_one_letter_code
_entity_poly.pdbx_strand_id
1 'polypeptide(L)'
;MTSPKIIVTRSQPGADQTLRALKDRQLEAVLSPALTLSRSDAAVPDLSRYGGIVFTSANGVRFLSDETDARDLPAWCVGPATASAALLEGYSPVHQSSGDGSDLSHYIAHHWPSGTDRRLLHVANAAARGNVKTALEAEGFEVDFLPLYEASTAPALANAAYRLISTGDPSLVLVHSAKGARAFLDLCDGLDLSALSYVAISEQAAGPLREDGQKNIAIAPHPDEAHLLETLDDLLSRI
;
A
#
# COMPACT_ATOMS: atom_id res chain seq x y z
N MET A 1 10.26 30.99 11.64
CA MET A 1 9.03 30.27 11.27
C MET A 1 9.27 28.81 11.64
N THR A 2 8.34 28.14 12.32
CA THR A 2 8.44 26.70 12.57
C THR A 2 8.17 25.96 11.26
N SER A 3 9.00 24.97 10.92
CA SER A 3 8.76 24.13 9.73
C SER A 3 7.40 23.48 9.81
N PRO A 4 6.68 23.36 8.68
CA PRO A 4 5.37 22.73 8.65
C PRO A 4 5.46 21.27 9.13
N LYS A 5 4.45 20.81 9.85
CA LYS A 5 4.35 19.41 10.27
C LYS A 5 3.92 18.52 9.10
N ILE A 6 4.38 17.29 9.08
CA ILE A 6 4.03 16.32 8.06
C ILE A 6 3.02 15.34 8.60
N ILE A 7 1.89 15.18 7.94
CA ILE A 7 0.87 14.20 8.28
C ILE A 7 1.04 13.00 7.34
N VAL A 8 1.36 11.84 7.91
CA VAL A 8 1.50 10.57 7.19
C VAL A 8 0.19 9.82 7.25
N THR A 9 -0.50 9.70 6.10
CA THR A 9 -1.83 9.08 6.02
C THR A 9 -1.79 7.59 5.64
N ARG A 10 -0.60 7.08 5.32
CA ARG A 10 -0.37 5.70 4.91
C ARG A 10 -0.57 4.73 6.09
N SER A 11 -1.20 3.58 5.81
CA SER A 11 -1.33 2.49 6.78
C SER A 11 -0.02 1.69 6.94
N GLN A 12 0.05 0.92 8.02
CA GLN A 12 1.16 -0.01 8.25
C GLN A 12 1.20 -1.13 7.19
N PRO A 13 2.40 -1.70 6.88
CA PRO A 13 3.74 -1.36 7.41
C PRO A 13 4.42 -0.20 6.69
N GLY A 14 3.83 0.28 5.60
CA GLY A 14 4.40 1.37 4.80
C GLY A 14 4.61 2.66 5.59
N ALA A 15 3.73 2.94 6.56
CA ALA A 15 3.85 4.11 7.42
C ALA A 15 5.18 4.18 8.18
N ASP A 16 5.68 3.05 8.71
CA ASP A 16 6.95 3.01 9.43
C ASP A 16 8.14 3.30 8.53
N GLN A 17 8.09 2.88 7.27
CA GLN A 17 9.14 3.18 6.29
C GLN A 17 9.17 4.69 6.01
N THR A 18 8.00 5.30 5.75
CA THR A 18 7.86 6.74 5.55
C THR A 18 8.33 7.53 6.77
N LEU A 19 7.91 7.13 7.99
CA LEU A 19 8.32 7.80 9.22
C LEU A 19 9.84 7.74 9.47
N ARG A 20 10.48 6.60 9.19
CA ARG A 20 11.96 6.48 9.28
C ARG A 20 12.64 7.41 8.29
N ALA A 21 12.20 7.41 7.04
CA ALA A 21 12.77 8.27 6.00
C ALA A 21 12.59 9.77 6.28
N LEU A 22 11.48 10.17 6.92
CA LEU A 22 11.27 11.54 7.39
C LEU A 22 12.17 11.88 8.59
N LYS A 23 12.34 10.95 9.52
CA LYS A 23 13.24 11.11 10.66
C LYS A 23 14.70 11.29 10.22
N ASP A 24 15.14 10.52 9.23
CA ASP A 24 16.49 10.65 8.66
C ASP A 24 16.72 12.02 8.00
N ARG A 25 15.66 12.67 7.53
CA ARG A 25 15.62 14.05 7.02
C ARG A 25 15.44 15.11 8.11
N GLN A 26 15.36 14.71 9.38
CA GLN A 26 15.09 15.57 10.54
C GLN A 26 13.75 16.32 10.45
N LEU A 27 12.77 15.73 9.75
CA LEU A 27 11.43 16.26 9.59
C LEU A 27 10.50 15.69 10.66
N GLU A 28 9.70 16.56 11.29
CA GLU A 28 8.71 16.15 12.27
C GLU A 28 7.42 15.68 11.59
N ALA A 29 7.00 14.46 11.90
CA ALA A 29 5.83 13.83 11.29
C ALA A 29 4.83 13.35 12.34
N VAL A 30 3.56 13.42 11.99
CA VAL A 30 2.43 12.87 12.72
C VAL A 30 1.84 11.72 11.92
N LEU A 31 1.78 10.54 12.52
CA LEU A 31 1.11 9.38 11.93
C LEU A 31 -0.40 9.50 12.16
N SER A 32 -1.15 9.54 11.08
CA SER A 32 -2.61 9.53 11.06
C SER A 32 -3.13 8.68 9.89
N PRO A 33 -3.05 7.34 9.98
CA PRO A 33 -3.50 6.47 8.89
C PRO A 33 -4.96 6.76 8.54
N ALA A 34 -5.22 7.04 7.25
CA ALA A 34 -6.58 7.26 6.78
C ALA A 34 -7.35 5.95 6.58
N LEU A 35 -6.62 4.84 6.44
CA LEU A 35 -7.18 3.50 6.29
C LEU A 35 -6.72 2.59 7.42
N THR A 36 -7.67 1.79 7.92
CA THR A 36 -7.42 0.65 8.80
C THR A 36 -7.50 -0.63 7.99
N LEU A 37 -6.55 -1.51 8.20
CA LEU A 37 -6.55 -2.85 7.61
C LEU A 37 -7.05 -3.84 8.65
N SER A 38 -8.01 -4.66 8.28
CA SER A 38 -8.56 -5.73 9.12
C SER A 38 -8.57 -7.05 8.36
N ARG A 39 -8.44 -8.13 9.09
CA ARG A 39 -8.66 -9.47 8.54
C ARG A 39 -10.13 -9.62 8.14
N SER A 40 -10.37 -10.27 7.01
CA SER A 40 -11.71 -10.66 6.59
C SER A 40 -12.13 -12.01 7.22
N ASP A 41 -13.38 -12.40 7.07
CA ASP A 41 -13.88 -13.70 7.57
C ASP A 41 -13.50 -14.90 6.68
N ALA A 42 -12.74 -14.68 5.60
CA ALA A 42 -12.37 -15.75 4.68
C ALA A 42 -11.44 -16.78 5.36
N ALA A 43 -11.83 -18.05 5.34
CA ALA A 43 -11.01 -19.12 5.89
C ALA A 43 -9.78 -19.39 5.01
N VAL A 44 -8.61 -19.55 5.63
CA VAL A 44 -7.41 -19.99 4.91
C VAL A 44 -7.59 -21.46 4.51
N PRO A 45 -7.49 -21.80 3.22
CA PRO A 45 -7.61 -23.18 2.77
C PRO A 45 -6.39 -24.02 3.18
N ASP A 46 -6.49 -25.33 3.00
CA ASP A 46 -5.36 -26.22 3.14
C ASP A 46 -4.29 -25.88 2.08
N LEU A 47 -3.17 -25.32 2.53
CA LEU A 47 -2.10 -24.83 1.67
C LEU A 47 -1.35 -25.94 0.94
N SER A 48 -1.40 -27.20 1.42
CA SER A 48 -0.76 -28.34 0.76
C SER A 48 -1.35 -28.64 -0.63
N ARG A 49 -2.49 -28.05 -0.97
CA ARG A 49 -3.18 -28.21 -2.26
C ARG A 49 -2.66 -27.25 -3.35
N TYR A 50 -1.70 -26.39 -3.03
CA TYR A 50 -1.20 -25.36 -3.95
C TYR A 50 0.27 -25.60 -4.28
N GLY A 51 0.64 -25.31 -5.52
CA GLY A 51 2.02 -25.28 -5.97
C GLY A 51 2.74 -23.95 -5.67
N GLY A 52 2.00 -22.92 -5.22
CA GLY A 52 2.58 -21.63 -4.87
C GLY A 52 1.54 -20.61 -4.45
N ILE A 53 2.02 -19.50 -3.89
CA ILE A 53 1.19 -18.37 -3.41
C ILE A 53 1.55 -17.13 -4.20
N VAL A 54 0.53 -16.37 -4.61
CA VAL A 54 0.66 -15.10 -5.32
C VAL A 54 0.33 -13.95 -4.37
N PHE A 55 1.28 -13.05 -4.18
CA PHE A 55 1.12 -11.85 -3.36
C PHE A 55 1.23 -10.59 -4.20
N THR A 56 0.16 -9.82 -4.27
CA THR A 56 0.14 -8.50 -4.94
C THR A 56 0.37 -7.34 -3.97
N SER A 57 0.59 -7.64 -2.67
CA SER A 57 0.84 -6.64 -1.64
C SER A 57 1.56 -7.25 -0.44
N ALA A 58 2.45 -6.49 0.19
CA ALA A 58 3.08 -6.84 1.46
C ALA A 58 2.06 -7.10 2.59
N ASN A 59 0.87 -6.48 2.53
CA ASN A 59 -0.19 -6.76 3.50
C ASN A 59 -0.75 -8.18 3.33
N GLY A 60 -0.90 -8.67 2.10
CA GLY A 60 -1.30 -10.07 1.86
C GLY A 60 -0.32 -11.07 2.49
N VAL A 61 0.98 -10.79 2.37
CA VAL A 61 2.02 -11.60 3.02
C VAL A 61 1.81 -11.63 4.53
N ARG A 62 1.72 -10.46 5.18
CA ARG A 62 1.58 -10.36 6.64
C ARG A 62 0.31 -11.05 7.15
N PHE A 63 -0.84 -10.75 6.55
CA PHE A 63 -2.10 -11.36 6.98
C PHE A 63 -2.10 -12.89 6.83
N LEU A 64 -1.47 -13.43 5.78
CA LEU A 64 -1.34 -14.90 5.66
C LEU A 64 -0.34 -15.45 6.68
N SER A 65 0.75 -14.75 6.95
CA SER A 65 1.76 -15.15 7.93
C SER A 65 1.21 -15.21 9.37
N ASP A 66 0.26 -14.34 9.69
CA ASP A 66 -0.44 -14.34 10.99
C ASP A 66 -1.41 -15.54 11.14
N GLU A 67 -1.83 -16.18 10.03
CA GLU A 67 -2.84 -17.25 10.02
C GLU A 67 -2.23 -18.67 9.89
N THR A 68 -0.98 -18.78 9.47
CA THR A 68 -0.35 -20.09 9.22
C THR A 68 1.17 -20.01 9.35
N ASP A 69 1.78 -21.12 9.79
CA ASP A 69 3.24 -21.28 9.85
C ASP A 69 3.85 -21.85 8.57
N ALA A 70 3.05 -22.19 7.55
CA ALA A 70 3.53 -22.72 6.30
C ALA A 70 4.36 -21.66 5.54
N ARG A 71 5.62 -21.99 5.22
CA ARG A 71 6.60 -21.10 4.54
C ARG A 71 7.27 -21.73 3.33
N ASP A 72 7.02 -23.02 3.09
CA ASP A 72 7.75 -23.82 2.07
C ASP A 72 7.18 -23.67 0.65
N LEU A 73 5.98 -23.05 0.52
CA LEU A 73 5.40 -22.80 -0.79
C LEU A 73 6.08 -21.60 -1.47
N PRO A 74 6.43 -21.73 -2.77
CA PRO A 74 6.96 -20.62 -3.55
C PRO A 74 6.05 -19.39 -3.46
N ALA A 75 6.61 -18.25 -3.04
CA ALA A 75 5.92 -16.97 -2.97
C ALA A 75 6.23 -16.14 -4.23
N TRP A 76 5.21 -15.83 -5.02
CA TRP A 76 5.29 -15.04 -6.23
C TRP A 76 4.78 -13.62 -5.96
N CYS A 77 5.68 -12.65 -5.99
CA CYS A 77 5.44 -11.30 -5.48
C CYS A 77 5.48 -10.25 -6.58
N VAL A 78 4.50 -9.36 -6.57
CA VAL A 78 4.53 -8.13 -7.35
C VAL A 78 5.50 -7.13 -6.67
N GLY A 79 6.61 -6.86 -7.32
CA GLY A 79 7.56 -5.82 -6.90
C GLY A 79 8.36 -6.09 -5.62
N PRO A 80 9.39 -5.25 -5.37
CA PRO A 80 10.40 -5.49 -4.35
C PRO A 80 9.87 -5.39 -2.91
N ALA A 81 8.92 -4.50 -2.64
CA ALA A 81 8.37 -4.33 -1.29
C ALA A 81 7.62 -5.57 -0.80
N THR A 82 6.86 -6.22 -1.71
CA THR A 82 6.14 -7.46 -1.41
C THR A 82 7.09 -8.63 -1.25
N ALA A 83 8.10 -8.75 -2.12
CA ALA A 83 9.12 -9.78 -2.02
C ALA A 83 9.95 -9.66 -0.74
N SER A 84 10.35 -8.44 -0.36
CA SER A 84 11.04 -8.20 0.90
C SER A 84 10.20 -8.60 2.11
N ALA A 85 8.89 -8.31 2.08
CA ALA A 85 7.98 -8.75 3.14
C ALA A 85 7.92 -10.29 3.22
N ALA A 86 7.81 -10.98 2.08
CA ALA A 86 7.78 -12.44 2.04
C ALA A 86 9.08 -13.06 2.59
N LEU A 87 10.24 -12.52 2.23
CA LEU A 87 11.53 -12.96 2.77
C LEU A 87 11.63 -12.75 4.29
N LEU A 88 11.18 -11.59 4.79
CA LEU A 88 11.18 -11.28 6.23
C LEU A 88 10.27 -12.21 7.03
N GLU A 89 9.14 -12.62 6.45
CA GLU A 89 8.22 -13.58 7.06
C GLU A 89 8.68 -15.04 6.89
N GLY A 90 9.82 -15.29 6.23
CA GLY A 90 10.46 -16.62 6.12
C GLY A 90 9.99 -17.47 4.94
N TYR A 91 9.26 -16.92 3.98
CA TYR A 91 8.89 -17.67 2.76
C TYR A 91 10.12 -18.02 1.94
N SER A 92 10.16 -19.26 1.39
CA SER A 92 11.24 -19.73 0.52
C SER A 92 10.74 -20.84 -0.40
N PRO A 93 10.98 -20.76 -1.74
CA PRO A 93 11.62 -19.62 -2.44
C PRO A 93 10.69 -18.40 -2.61
N VAL A 94 11.29 -17.22 -2.79
CA VAL A 94 10.58 -15.99 -3.14
C VAL A 94 10.98 -15.53 -4.53
N HIS A 95 9.99 -15.32 -5.37
CA HIS A 95 10.13 -14.81 -6.74
C HIS A 95 9.52 -13.43 -6.85
N GLN A 96 10.16 -12.52 -7.58
CA GLN A 96 9.74 -11.14 -7.74
C GLN A 96 9.62 -10.79 -9.23
N SER A 97 8.49 -10.19 -9.62
CA SER A 97 8.37 -9.49 -10.90
C SER A 97 8.77 -8.02 -10.75
N SER A 98 8.96 -7.32 -11.88
CA SER A 98 9.37 -5.92 -11.89
C SER A 98 8.26 -4.94 -12.25
N GLY A 99 7.05 -5.44 -12.50
CA GLY A 99 5.95 -4.65 -13.01
C GLY A 99 4.66 -4.76 -12.20
N ASP A 100 3.55 -4.78 -12.89
CA ASP A 100 2.21 -4.90 -12.33
C ASP A 100 1.73 -6.37 -12.22
N GLY A 101 0.43 -6.56 -12.00
CA GLY A 101 -0.17 -7.89 -11.93
C GLY A 101 -0.12 -8.69 -13.23
N SER A 102 -0.10 -8.04 -14.40
CA SER A 102 0.05 -8.69 -15.70
C SER A 102 1.49 -9.19 -15.88
N ASP A 103 2.47 -8.35 -15.57
CA ASP A 103 3.89 -8.74 -15.60
C ASP A 103 4.16 -9.91 -14.68
N LEU A 104 3.56 -9.92 -13.47
CA LEU A 104 3.67 -11.04 -12.55
C LEU A 104 3.11 -12.33 -13.16
N SER A 105 1.98 -12.28 -13.84
CA SER A 105 1.35 -13.47 -14.44
C SER A 105 2.23 -14.09 -15.53
N HIS A 106 2.79 -13.28 -16.43
CA HIS A 106 3.75 -13.72 -17.44
C HIS A 106 5.04 -14.26 -16.81
N TYR A 107 5.55 -13.58 -15.77
CA TYR A 107 6.74 -14.01 -15.06
C TYR A 107 6.55 -15.40 -14.43
N ILE A 108 5.41 -15.64 -13.77
CA ILE A 108 5.04 -16.93 -13.18
C ILE A 108 5.01 -18.00 -14.27
N ALA A 109 4.29 -17.77 -15.37
CA ALA A 109 4.14 -18.73 -16.47
C ALA A 109 5.50 -19.14 -17.06
N HIS A 110 6.41 -18.18 -17.22
CA HIS A 110 7.74 -18.42 -17.80
C HIS A 110 8.68 -19.17 -16.84
N HIS A 111 8.57 -18.95 -15.53
CA HIS A 111 9.48 -19.51 -14.52
C HIS A 111 8.89 -20.68 -13.73
N TRP A 112 7.67 -21.14 -14.09
CA TRP A 112 7.02 -22.22 -13.36
C TRP A 112 7.76 -23.54 -13.54
N PRO A 113 8.11 -24.27 -12.45
CA PRO A 113 8.83 -25.53 -12.54
C PRO A 113 8.00 -26.60 -13.27
N SER A 114 8.63 -27.31 -14.21
CA SER A 114 7.99 -28.40 -14.93
C SER A 114 7.59 -29.53 -13.97
N GLY A 115 6.38 -30.06 -14.14
CA GLY A 115 5.87 -31.16 -13.31
C GLY A 115 5.32 -30.75 -11.95
N THR A 116 5.30 -29.47 -11.63
CA THR A 116 4.66 -28.93 -10.42
C THR A 116 3.18 -28.69 -10.68
N ASP A 117 2.33 -28.90 -9.65
CA ASP A 117 0.92 -28.59 -9.70
C ASP A 117 0.72 -27.09 -10.03
N ARG A 118 -0.10 -26.81 -11.03
CA ARG A 118 -0.37 -25.43 -11.51
C ARG A 118 -1.50 -24.75 -10.76
N ARG A 119 -1.77 -25.16 -9.53
CA ARG A 119 -2.75 -24.53 -8.66
C ARG A 119 -2.09 -23.48 -7.78
N LEU A 120 -2.60 -22.26 -7.83
CA LEU A 120 -2.09 -21.08 -7.13
C LEU A 120 -3.13 -20.53 -6.16
N LEU A 121 -2.66 -20.03 -5.01
CA LEU A 121 -3.47 -19.25 -4.09
C LEU A 121 -3.11 -17.76 -4.23
N HIS A 122 -4.03 -16.94 -4.73
CA HIS A 122 -3.86 -15.48 -4.80
C HIS A 122 -4.41 -14.83 -3.54
N VAL A 123 -3.52 -14.36 -2.67
CA VAL A 123 -3.86 -13.69 -1.41
C VAL A 123 -3.87 -12.17 -1.60
N ALA A 124 -5.02 -11.54 -1.39
CA ALA A 124 -5.17 -10.12 -1.66
C ALA A 124 -6.24 -9.44 -0.78
N ASN A 125 -6.37 -8.14 -0.94
CA ASN A 125 -7.46 -7.36 -0.36
C ASN A 125 -8.81 -7.81 -0.96
N ALA A 126 -9.85 -7.90 -0.15
CA ALA A 126 -11.21 -8.29 -0.58
C ALA A 126 -11.76 -7.38 -1.70
N ALA A 127 -11.33 -6.12 -1.74
CA ALA A 127 -11.71 -5.17 -2.78
C ALA A 127 -10.72 -5.12 -3.96
N ALA A 128 -9.76 -6.05 -4.05
CA ALA A 128 -8.82 -6.08 -5.17
C ALA A 128 -9.57 -6.23 -6.51
N ARG A 129 -9.18 -5.42 -7.50
CA ARG A 129 -9.79 -5.35 -8.83
C ARG A 129 -8.78 -5.65 -9.94
N GLY A 130 -7.72 -6.34 -9.61
CA GLY A 130 -6.71 -6.74 -10.59
C GLY A 130 -7.19 -7.92 -11.45
N ASN A 131 -6.59 -8.06 -12.61
CA ASN A 131 -6.81 -9.15 -13.56
C ASN A 131 -5.83 -10.33 -13.36
N VAL A 132 -5.08 -10.35 -12.26
CA VAL A 132 -4.04 -11.37 -11.99
C VAL A 132 -4.60 -12.78 -12.08
N LYS A 133 -5.77 -13.03 -11.48
CA LYS A 133 -6.44 -14.34 -11.58
C LYS A 133 -6.71 -14.70 -13.04
N THR A 134 -7.42 -13.83 -13.77
CA THR A 134 -7.78 -14.07 -15.17
C THR A 134 -6.55 -14.24 -16.07
N ALA A 135 -5.50 -13.45 -15.84
CA ALA A 135 -4.25 -13.55 -16.61
C ALA A 135 -3.54 -14.89 -16.34
N LEU A 136 -3.48 -15.35 -15.10
CA LEU A 136 -2.89 -16.66 -14.75
C LEU A 136 -3.73 -17.83 -15.28
N GLU A 137 -5.06 -17.73 -15.23
CA GLU A 137 -5.96 -18.73 -15.80
C GLU A 137 -5.78 -18.84 -17.33
N ALA A 138 -5.54 -17.72 -18.02
CA ALA A 138 -5.21 -17.72 -19.45
C ALA A 138 -3.87 -18.43 -19.76
N GLU A 139 -2.93 -18.42 -18.81
CA GLU A 139 -1.66 -19.13 -18.88
C GLU A 139 -1.77 -20.62 -18.42
N GLY A 140 -2.99 -21.09 -18.15
CA GLY A 140 -3.28 -22.47 -17.78
C GLY A 140 -3.05 -22.83 -16.31
N PHE A 141 -3.13 -21.87 -15.42
CA PHE A 141 -3.14 -22.09 -13.96
C PHE A 141 -4.57 -22.21 -13.44
N GLU A 142 -4.76 -23.00 -12.38
CA GLU A 142 -5.95 -22.96 -11.53
C GLU A 142 -5.67 -21.95 -10.39
N VAL A 143 -6.50 -20.92 -10.26
CA VAL A 143 -6.24 -19.84 -9.28
C VAL A 143 -7.41 -19.67 -8.32
N ASP A 144 -7.18 -20.01 -7.07
CA ASP A 144 -8.09 -19.68 -5.98
C ASP A 144 -7.77 -18.27 -5.45
N PHE A 145 -8.81 -17.46 -5.29
CA PHE A 145 -8.68 -16.12 -4.72
C PHE A 145 -9.04 -16.14 -3.23
N LEU A 146 -8.09 -15.73 -2.39
CA LEU A 146 -8.29 -15.58 -0.95
C LEU A 146 -8.37 -14.10 -0.58
N PRO A 147 -9.57 -13.54 -0.37
CA PRO A 147 -9.77 -12.16 0.07
C PRO A 147 -9.47 -12.03 1.57
N LEU A 148 -8.21 -12.15 1.97
CA LEU A 148 -7.81 -12.37 3.36
C LEU A 148 -7.93 -11.13 4.24
N TYR A 149 -7.88 -9.93 3.65
CA TYR A 149 -7.98 -8.67 4.39
C TYR A 149 -8.77 -7.62 3.62
N GLU A 150 -9.22 -6.64 4.33
CA GLU A 150 -9.91 -5.47 3.78
C GLU A 150 -9.34 -4.17 4.33
N ALA A 151 -9.55 -3.08 3.59
CA ALA A 151 -9.21 -1.74 4.02
C ALA A 151 -10.48 -0.91 4.12
N SER A 152 -10.73 -0.37 5.29
CA SER A 152 -11.82 0.57 5.58
C SER A 152 -11.26 1.93 5.98
N THR A 153 -12.07 2.98 5.91
CA THR A 153 -11.72 4.29 6.48
C THR A 153 -11.46 4.13 7.97
N ALA A 154 -10.41 4.75 8.48
CA ALA A 154 -10.11 4.76 9.91
C ALA A 154 -11.29 5.40 10.69
N PRO A 155 -11.49 5.07 11.97
CA PRO A 155 -12.62 5.59 12.73
C PRO A 155 -12.51 7.10 13.01
N ALA A 156 -11.29 7.65 13.03
CA ALA A 156 -11.02 9.08 13.23
C ALA A 156 -9.58 9.42 12.81
N LEU A 157 -9.30 10.71 12.65
CA LEU A 157 -7.93 11.22 12.59
C LEU A 157 -7.22 10.97 13.94
N ALA A 158 -5.91 10.76 13.90
CA ALA A 158 -5.10 10.79 15.12
C ALA A 158 -5.23 12.17 15.80
N ASN A 159 -5.31 12.19 17.13
CA ASN A 159 -5.52 13.43 17.90
C ASN A 159 -4.52 14.55 17.55
N ALA A 160 -3.28 14.20 17.23
CA ALA A 160 -2.27 15.18 16.83
C ALA A 160 -2.57 15.79 15.45
N ALA A 161 -2.96 14.96 14.48
CA ALA A 161 -3.35 15.45 13.14
C ALA A 161 -4.64 16.28 13.20
N TYR A 162 -5.65 15.84 13.96
CA TYR A 162 -6.88 16.60 14.17
C TYR A 162 -6.58 17.98 14.74
N ARG A 163 -5.70 18.08 15.73
CA ARG A 163 -5.29 19.38 16.32
C ARG A 163 -4.64 20.29 15.28
N LEU A 164 -3.68 19.81 14.53
CA LEU A 164 -2.99 20.59 13.49
C LEU A 164 -3.99 21.18 12.48
N ILE A 165 -4.93 20.36 12.01
CA ILE A 165 -5.93 20.76 11.03
C ILE A 165 -6.94 21.74 11.64
N SER A 166 -7.46 21.44 12.83
CA SER A 166 -8.50 22.27 13.49
C SER A 166 -7.97 23.63 13.97
N THR A 167 -6.67 23.76 14.24
CA THR A 167 -6.04 25.05 14.59
C THR A 167 -5.59 25.85 13.36
N GLY A 168 -5.66 25.25 12.16
CA GLY A 168 -5.19 25.88 10.93
C GLY A 168 -3.66 25.96 10.85
N ASP A 169 -2.94 25.07 11.55
CA ASP A 169 -1.50 25.03 11.49
C ASP A 169 -1.04 24.56 10.10
N PRO A 170 -0.15 25.29 9.41
CA PRO A 170 0.37 24.89 8.11
C PRO A 170 0.97 23.47 8.19
N SER A 171 0.43 22.55 7.39
CA SER A 171 0.83 21.16 7.41
C SER A 171 0.91 20.57 6.00
N LEU A 172 1.78 19.58 5.83
CA LEU A 172 1.96 18.83 4.60
C LEU A 172 1.40 17.41 4.77
N VAL A 173 0.53 16.99 3.86
CA VAL A 173 -0.11 15.67 3.90
C VAL A 173 0.48 14.78 2.83
N LEU A 174 1.07 13.64 3.22
CA LEU A 174 1.57 12.65 2.28
C LEU A 174 0.47 11.67 1.88
N VAL A 175 0.24 11.54 0.57
CA VAL A 175 -0.85 10.75 0.00
C VAL A 175 -0.31 9.65 -0.93
N HIS A 176 -0.54 8.38 -0.56
CA HIS A 176 0.02 7.22 -1.25
C HIS A 176 -0.99 6.45 -2.13
N SER A 177 -2.26 6.83 -2.11
CA SER A 177 -3.29 6.18 -2.96
C SER A 177 -4.56 7.01 -3.03
N ALA A 178 -5.33 6.83 -4.11
CA ALA A 178 -6.64 7.47 -4.26
C ALA A 178 -7.62 7.07 -3.13
N LYS A 179 -7.63 5.80 -2.73
CA LYS A 179 -8.47 5.32 -1.62
C LYS A 179 -8.09 5.99 -0.30
N GLY A 180 -6.78 6.12 -0.03
CA GLY A 180 -6.27 6.82 1.15
C GLY A 180 -6.60 8.31 1.15
N ALA A 181 -6.50 8.98 -0.02
CA ALA A 181 -6.88 10.37 -0.19
C ALA A 181 -8.36 10.61 0.16
N ARG A 182 -9.25 9.79 -0.42
CA ARG A 182 -10.68 9.87 -0.17
C ARG A 182 -11.01 9.64 1.30
N ALA A 183 -10.46 8.60 1.90
CA ALA A 183 -10.63 8.31 3.32
C ALA A 183 -10.13 9.44 4.23
N PHE A 184 -9.01 10.09 3.88
CA PHE A 184 -8.50 11.25 4.62
C PHE A 184 -9.48 12.44 4.53
N LEU A 185 -10.00 12.73 3.34
CA LEU A 185 -11.00 13.80 3.15
C LEU A 185 -12.29 13.50 3.93
N ASP A 186 -12.79 12.27 3.90
CA ASP A 186 -13.95 11.83 4.68
C ASP A 186 -13.73 12.05 6.19
N LEU A 187 -12.51 11.78 6.70
CA LEU A 187 -12.15 12.01 8.10
C LEU A 187 -12.00 13.48 8.47
N CYS A 188 -11.82 14.34 7.46
CA CYS A 188 -11.70 15.78 7.62
C CYS A 188 -13.03 16.53 7.39
N ASP A 189 -14.13 15.79 7.24
CA ASP A 189 -15.44 16.42 7.01
C ASP A 189 -15.76 17.50 8.06
N GLY A 190 -16.15 18.68 7.58
CA GLY A 190 -16.43 19.84 8.43
C GLY A 190 -15.19 20.60 8.95
N LEU A 191 -13.95 20.21 8.59
CA LEU A 191 -12.73 20.93 8.93
C LEU A 191 -12.30 21.88 7.80
N ASP A 192 -11.65 22.99 8.16
CA ASP A 192 -11.01 23.87 7.20
C ASP A 192 -9.64 23.31 6.78
N LEU A 193 -9.51 22.95 5.52
CA LEU A 193 -8.29 22.36 4.94
C LEU A 193 -7.43 23.40 4.19
N SER A 194 -7.75 24.68 4.25
CA SER A 194 -7.09 25.76 3.48
C SER A 194 -5.61 25.92 3.83
N ALA A 195 -5.20 25.54 5.04
CA ALA A 195 -3.82 25.58 5.51
C ALA A 195 -2.99 24.32 5.10
N LEU A 196 -3.62 23.33 4.48
CA LEU A 196 -2.95 22.10 4.07
C LEU A 196 -2.34 22.23 2.67
N SER A 197 -1.18 21.60 2.51
CA SER A 197 -0.58 21.27 1.22
C SER A 197 -0.39 19.76 1.13
N TYR A 198 -0.44 19.24 -0.08
CA TYR A 198 -0.43 17.79 -0.29
C TYR A 198 0.74 17.39 -1.18
N VAL A 199 1.35 16.24 -0.86
CA VAL A 199 2.31 15.58 -1.73
C VAL A 199 1.77 14.19 -2.06
N ALA A 200 1.38 13.99 -3.31
CA ALA A 200 0.80 12.75 -3.78
C ALA A 200 1.82 11.91 -4.56
N ILE A 201 1.81 10.60 -4.33
CA ILE A 201 2.72 9.66 -4.99
C ILE A 201 2.47 9.52 -6.50
N SER A 202 1.28 9.91 -6.98
CA SER A 202 0.89 9.82 -8.39
C SER A 202 -0.33 10.70 -8.69
N GLU A 203 -0.59 10.94 -9.98
CA GLU A 203 -1.81 11.60 -10.46
C GLU A 203 -3.08 10.89 -9.98
N GLN A 204 -3.08 9.56 -9.99
CA GLN A 204 -4.22 8.78 -9.49
C GLN A 204 -4.46 9.02 -7.99
N ALA A 205 -3.41 9.13 -7.19
CA ALA A 205 -3.54 9.42 -5.76
C ALA A 205 -4.03 10.85 -5.49
N ALA A 206 -3.69 11.80 -6.37
CA ALA A 206 -4.11 13.20 -6.28
C ALA A 206 -5.58 13.42 -6.74
N GLY A 207 -6.14 12.51 -7.52
CA GLY A 207 -7.49 12.67 -8.11
C GLY A 207 -8.55 13.09 -7.10
N PRO A 208 -8.77 12.36 -6.00
CA PRO A 208 -9.77 12.72 -4.99
C PRO A 208 -9.55 14.10 -4.35
N LEU A 209 -8.30 14.52 -4.16
CA LEU A 209 -7.99 15.85 -3.63
C LEU A 209 -8.45 16.96 -4.59
N ARG A 210 -8.22 16.77 -5.90
CA ARG A 210 -8.67 17.71 -6.93
C ARG A 210 -10.19 17.76 -7.04
N GLU A 211 -10.85 16.59 -6.99
CA GLU A 211 -12.32 16.48 -6.99
C GLU A 211 -12.94 17.24 -5.80
N ASP A 212 -12.25 17.23 -4.65
CA ASP A 212 -12.64 17.96 -3.44
C ASP A 212 -12.31 19.47 -3.50
N GLY A 213 -11.60 19.92 -4.54
CA GLY A 213 -11.25 21.33 -4.73
C GLY A 213 -9.96 21.77 -4.05
N GLN A 214 -9.15 20.85 -3.54
CA GLN A 214 -7.83 21.15 -2.97
C GLN A 214 -6.88 21.68 -4.05
N LYS A 215 -6.12 22.74 -3.74
CA LYS A 215 -5.30 23.47 -4.73
C LYS A 215 -3.79 23.22 -4.60
N ASN A 216 -3.31 23.06 -3.37
CA ASN A 216 -1.88 22.97 -3.08
C ASN A 216 -1.41 21.51 -3.15
N ILE A 217 -1.36 20.95 -4.35
CA ILE A 217 -1.02 19.53 -4.58
C ILE A 217 0.25 19.43 -5.42
N ALA A 218 1.32 18.91 -4.84
CA ALA A 218 2.52 18.48 -5.56
C ALA A 218 2.42 16.96 -5.84
N ILE A 219 2.94 16.53 -6.99
CA ILE A 219 2.83 15.13 -7.43
C ILE A 219 4.22 14.61 -7.79
N ALA A 220 4.56 13.45 -7.25
CA ALA A 220 5.80 12.79 -7.54
C ALA A 220 5.89 12.39 -9.04
N PRO A 221 7.05 12.59 -9.70
CA PRO A 221 7.23 12.23 -11.11
C PRO A 221 7.18 10.73 -11.38
N HIS A 222 7.47 9.91 -10.36
CA HIS A 222 7.33 8.46 -10.39
C HIS A 222 6.61 7.97 -9.13
N PRO A 223 5.80 6.90 -9.22
CA PRO A 223 4.95 6.45 -8.12
C PRO A 223 5.71 5.58 -7.10
N ASP A 224 6.79 6.09 -6.56
CA ASP A 224 7.59 5.45 -5.51
C ASP A 224 7.92 6.40 -4.35
N GLU A 225 8.36 5.83 -3.24
CA GLU A 225 8.62 6.57 -2.01
C GLU A 225 9.77 7.58 -2.15
N ALA A 226 10.80 7.26 -2.94
CA ALA A 226 11.96 8.13 -3.10
C ALA A 226 11.56 9.44 -3.77
N HIS A 227 10.85 9.36 -4.90
CA HIS A 227 10.36 10.54 -5.63
C HIS A 227 9.28 11.31 -4.87
N LEU A 228 8.44 10.62 -4.05
CA LEU A 228 7.51 11.30 -3.16
C LEU A 228 8.24 12.19 -2.16
N LEU A 229 9.32 11.67 -1.55
CA LEU A 229 10.10 12.40 -0.55
C LEU A 229 10.99 13.50 -1.19
N GLU A 230 11.49 13.31 -2.40
CA GLU A 230 12.16 14.36 -3.17
C GLU A 230 11.19 15.51 -3.48
N THR A 231 9.95 15.19 -3.89
CA THR A 231 8.90 16.19 -4.12
C THR A 231 8.53 16.94 -2.84
N LEU A 232 8.53 16.27 -1.69
CA LEU A 232 8.36 16.89 -0.38
C LEU A 232 9.51 17.87 -0.07
N ASP A 233 10.76 17.44 -0.27
CA ASP A 233 11.97 18.26 -0.03
C ASP A 233 11.94 19.52 -0.91
N ASP A 234 11.57 19.39 -2.19
CA ASP A 234 11.39 20.50 -3.11
C ASP A 234 10.32 21.51 -2.65
N LEU A 235 9.19 20.99 -2.13
CA LEU A 235 8.12 21.84 -1.63
C LEU A 235 8.54 22.58 -0.36
N LEU A 236 9.22 21.90 0.57
CA LEU A 236 9.75 22.50 1.80
C LEU A 236 10.79 23.59 1.53
N SER A 237 11.58 23.46 0.46
CA SER A 237 12.59 24.46 0.09
C SER A 237 11.99 25.80 -0.40
N ARG A 238 10.68 25.83 -0.74
CA ARG A 238 9.98 27.00 -1.29
C ARG A 238 9.12 27.73 -0.25
N ILE A 239 9.00 27.16 0.96
CA ILE A 239 8.22 27.71 2.08
C ILE A 239 9.18 28.30 3.11
#